data_264e393527e84d26209d8c2b47182421
#
_entry.id   264e393527e84d26209d8c2b47182421
#
_cell.length_a   1.000
_cell.length_b   1.000
_cell.length_c   1.000
_cell.angle_alpha   90.00
_cell.angle_beta   90.00
_cell.angle_gamma   90.00
#
_symmetry.space_group_name_H-M   'P 1'
#
loop_
_entity.id
_entity.type
_entity.pdbx_description
1 polymer ?
#
loop_
_entity_poly.entity_id
_entity_poly.type
_entity_poly.pdbx_seq_one_letter_code
_entity_poly.pdbx_strand_id
1 'polypeptide(L)'
;MDEQTVAVTLPTDVVYVSGTVNGIEYTWTNVDADRWEAVVARTESEIYVVALTLINDLGTTTNTNFTLYYGVLNLITDRTARDVERWRLLHSKGWDALTEAEKAEWKTALKGAYNYEDMNRVESAVVFIANRLGETGYFVAPVVHPEWHLGDHPTKADMDRYFGNIVLLRAILPLYSTTPKAPTTSKKFDYLVANDIEQILADIDRQITAINQSWYYAGDVFTGEV
;
A
#
# COMPACT_ATOMS: atom_id res chain seq x y z
N MET A 1 -16.28 -15.90 11.27
CA MET A 1 -15.03 -15.45 10.60
C MET A 1 -15.40 -14.16 9.92
N ASP A 2 -14.60 -13.13 10.09
CA ASP A 2 -14.83 -11.88 9.37
C ASP A 2 -14.51 -12.13 7.91
N GLU A 3 -15.40 -11.67 7.04
CA GLU A 3 -15.28 -11.80 5.60
C GLU A 3 -14.91 -10.46 4.96
N GLN A 4 -14.21 -10.52 3.84
CA GLN A 4 -13.84 -9.38 3.01
C GLN A 4 -14.29 -9.65 1.58
N THR A 5 -14.97 -8.71 0.95
CA THR A 5 -15.22 -8.76 -0.48
C THR A 5 -13.98 -8.22 -1.20
N VAL A 6 -13.37 -9.07 -2.01
CA VAL A 6 -12.25 -8.73 -2.88
C VAL A 6 -12.82 -8.48 -4.27
N ALA A 7 -12.52 -7.32 -4.87
CA ALA A 7 -13.00 -6.92 -6.18
C ALA A 7 -11.84 -6.63 -7.14
N VAL A 8 -12.01 -7.04 -8.39
CA VAL A 8 -11.07 -6.77 -9.49
C VAL A 8 -11.83 -6.23 -10.70
N THR A 9 -11.22 -5.29 -11.42
CA THR A 9 -11.72 -4.81 -12.70
C THR A 9 -10.99 -5.54 -13.82
N LEU A 10 -11.74 -6.18 -14.70
CA LEU A 10 -11.24 -7.00 -15.80
C LEU A 10 -11.78 -6.48 -17.13
N PRO A 11 -11.20 -6.87 -18.28
CA PRO A 11 -11.76 -6.54 -19.58
C PRO A 11 -13.23 -7.01 -19.73
N THR A 12 -14.04 -6.22 -20.40
CA THR A 12 -15.49 -6.47 -20.54
C THR A 12 -15.84 -7.70 -21.40
N ASP A 13 -14.87 -8.24 -22.14
CA ASP A 13 -14.99 -9.47 -22.91
C ASP A 13 -14.73 -10.74 -22.08
N VAL A 14 -14.36 -10.60 -20.79
CA VAL A 14 -14.17 -11.74 -19.89
C VAL A 14 -15.52 -12.30 -19.47
N VAL A 15 -15.76 -13.58 -19.78
CA VAL A 15 -17.02 -14.29 -19.50
C VAL A 15 -16.92 -15.30 -18.38
N TYR A 16 -15.69 -15.70 -17.99
CA TYR A 16 -15.47 -16.63 -16.90
C TYR A 16 -14.16 -16.29 -16.17
N VAL A 17 -14.22 -16.37 -14.85
CA VAL A 17 -13.07 -16.15 -13.94
C VAL A 17 -13.01 -17.29 -12.94
N SER A 18 -11.84 -17.87 -12.78
CA SER A 18 -11.49 -18.79 -11.69
C SER A 18 -10.15 -18.39 -11.10
N GLY A 19 -9.90 -18.77 -9.86
CA GLY A 19 -8.60 -18.52 -9.26
C GLY A 19 -8.57 -18.44 -7.74
N THR A 20 -7.41 -18.11 -7.21
CA THR A 20 -7.10 -18.15 -5.79
C THR A 20 -6.91 -16.75 -5.22
N VAL A 21 -7.22 -16.61 -3.92
CA VAL A 21 -6.82 -15.47 -3.09
C VAL A 21 -5.98 -16.03 -1.95
N ASN A 22 -4.76 -15.53 -1.82
CA ASN A 22 -3.76 -16.04 -0.87
C ASN A 22 -3.56 -17.56 -0.96
N GLY A 23 -3.61 -18.12 -2.20
CA GLY A 23 -3.43 -19.54 -2.47
C GLY A 23 -4.66 -20.42 -2.19
N ILE A 24 -5.77 -19.85 -1.73
CA ILE A 24 -7.04 -20.55 -1.48
C ILE A 24 -8.00 -20.26 -2.64
N GLU A 25 -8.65 -21.29 -3.17
CA GLU A 25 -9.60 -21.17 -4.26
C GLU A 25 -10.94 -20.58 -3.80
N TYR A 26 -11.44 -19.59 -4.54
CA TYR A 26 -12.72 -18.93 -4.27
C TYR A 26 -13.57 -18.83 -5.54
N THR A 27 -14.88 -18.73 -5.33
CA THR A 27 -15.84 -18.47 -6.41
C THR A 27 -15.85 -16.98 -6.73
N TRP A 28 -15.64 -16.66 -8.01
CA TRP A 28 -15.71 -15.29 -8.53
C TRP A 28 -17.05 -15.05 -9.20
N THR A 29 -17.68 -13.94 -8.88
CA THR A 29 -18.99 -13.55 -9.41
C THR A 29 -18.86 -12.25 -10.18
N ASN A 30 -19.37 -12.21 -11.39
CA ASN A 30 -19.51 -10.96 -12.15
C ASN A 30 -20.65 -10.15 -11.55
N VAL A 31 -20.37 -8.93 -11.10
CA VAL A 31 -21.34 -8.04 -10.46
C VAL A 31 -21.65 -6.80 -11.32
N ASP A 32 -20.79 -6.50 -12.30
CA ASP A 32 -20.98 -5.44 -13.28
C ASP A 32 -20.18 -5.78 -14.55
N ALA A 33 -20.34 -5.01 -15.61
CA ALA A 33 -19.77 -5.26 -16.94
C ALA A 33 -18.28 -5.65 -16.95
N ASP A 34 -17.49 -5.06 -16.05
CA ASP A 34 -16.04 -5.27 -15.93
C ASP A 34 -15.62 -5.65 -14.50
N ARG A 35 -16.55 -5.75 -13.55
CA ARG A 35 -16.26 -5.96 -12.13
C ARG A 35 -16.59 -7.38 -11.69
N TRP A 36 -15.59 -8.03 -11.12
CA TRP A 36 -15.66 -9.35 -10.54
C TRP A 36 -15.32 -9.33 -9.06
N GLU A 37 -16.08 -10.07 -8.26
CA GLU A 37 -15.94 -10.11 -6.81
C GLU A 37 -15.87 -11.54 -6.29
N ALA A 38 -15.09 -11.72 -5.19
CA ALA A 38 -15.06 -12.92 -4.39
C ALA A 38 -15.16 -12.55 -2.91
N VAL A 39 -15.94 -13.32 -2.13
CA VAL A 39 -15.99 -13.20 -0.67
C VAL A 39 -14.96 -14.14 -0.08
N VAL A 40 -13.99 -13.58 0.63
CA VAL A 40 -12.84 -14.30 1.16
C VAL A 40 -12.72 -14.12 2.67
N ALA A 41 -11.97 -14.98 3.33
CA ALA A 41 -11.63 -14.79 4.73
C ALA A 41 -10.78 -13.53 4.90
N ARG A 42 -11.15 -12.67 5.86
CA ARG A 42 -10.38 -11.47 6.17
C ARG A 42 -9.03 -11.83 6.79
N THR A 43 -7.96 -11.24 6.29
CA THR A 43 -6.60 -11.40 6.83
C THR A 43 -6.23 -10.22 7.72
N GLU A 44 -5.39 -10.43 8.72
CA GLU A 44 -4.91 -9.35 9.61
C GLU A 44 -4.11 -8.27 8.85
N SER A 45 -3.40 -8.67 7.80
CA SER A 45 -2.66 -7.74 6.95
C SER A 45 -3.53 -6.96 5.97
N GLU A 46 -4.78 -7.43 5.72
CA GLU A 46 -5.68 -6.94 4.68
C GLU A 46 -5.03 -6.86 3.28
N ILE A 47 -4.02 -7.70 3.06
CA ILE A 47 -3.32 -7.88 1.79
C ILE A 47 -3.81 -9.20 1.17
N TYR A 48 -4.23 -9.12 -0.08
CA TYR A 48 -4.78 -10.25 -0.82
C TYR A 48 -4.02 -10.45 -2.14
N VAL A 49 -3.27 -11.54 -2.21
CA VAL A 49 -2.59 -11.96 -3.45
C VAL A 49 -3.58 -12.77 -4.26
N VAL A 50 -4.00 -12.22 -5.38
CA VAL A 50 -5.02 -12.78 -6.27
C VAL A 50 -4.35 -13.34 -7.51
N ALA A 51 -4.56 -14.61 -7.82
CA ALA A 51 -4.12 -15.27 -9.04
C ALA A 51 -5.34 -15.78 -9.81
N LEU A 52 -5.58 -15.24 -11.01
CA LEU A 52 -6.77 -15.52 -11.82
C LEU A 52 -6.42 -16.17 -13.15
N THR A 53 -7.30 -17.06 -13.54
CA THR A 53 -7.45 -17.57 -14.91
C THR A 53 -8.72 -16.99 -15.50
N LEU A 54 -8.59 -16.22 -16.58
CA LEU A 54 -9.66 -15.53 -17.29
C LEU A 54 -9.94 -16.23 -18.59
N ILE A 55 -11.22 -16.35 -18.94
CA ILE A 55 -11.64 -16.83 -20.28
C ILE A 55 -12.53 -15.73 -20.89
N ASN A 56 -12.17 -15.27 -22.09
CA ASN A 56 -12.95 -14.29 -22.80
C ASN A 56 -14.06 -14.94 -23.66
N ASP A 57 -14.90 -14.14 -24.29
CA ASP A 57 -16.01 -14.56 -25.17
C ASP A 57 -15.55 -15.35 -26.41
N LEU A 58 -14.28 -15.24 -26.81
CA LEU A 58 -13.66 -16.03 -27.89
C LEU A 58 -13.05 -17.35 -27.38
N GLY A 59 -13.17 -17.66 -26.08
CA GLY A 59 -12.59 -18.85 -25.47
C GLY A 59 -11.07 -18.77 -25.22
N THR A 60 -10.46 -17.58 -25.34
CA THR A 60 -9.04 -17.40 -25.07
C THR A 60 -8.80 -17.36 -23.56
N THR A 61 -7.82 -18.12 -23.10
CA THR A 61 -7.44 -18.19 -21.68
C THR A 61 -6.24 -17.27 -21.40
N THR A 62 -6.35 -16.44 -20.36
CA THR A 62 -5.27 -15.55 -19.88
C THR A 62 -5.08 -15.71 -18.38
N ASN A 63 -3.85 -15.78 -17.91
CA ASN A 63 -3.54 -15.79 -16.49
C ASN A 63 -3.03 -14.40 -16.06
N THR A 64 -3.50 -13.92 -14.91
CA THR A 64 -3.11 -12.64 -14.36
C THR A 64 -3.02 -12.71 -12.84
N ASN A 65 -2.18 -11.84 -12.25
CA ASN A 65 -2.01 -11.75 -10.82
C ASN A 65 -2.18 -10.30 -10.38
N PHE A 66 -2.80 -10.12 -9.21
CA PHE A 66 -2.99 -8.83 -8.56
C PHE A 66 -2.59 -8.94 -7.10
N THR A 67 -2.10 -7.87 -6.52
CA THR A 67 -2.03 -7.73 -5.07
C THR A 67 -2.94 -6.58 -4.68
N LEU A 68 -3.95 -6.89 -3.87
CA LEU A 68 -4.98 -5.95 -3.44
C LEU A 68 -4.77 -5.61 -1.97
N TYR A 69 -4.93 -4.34 -1.63
CA TYR A 69 -4.73 -3.82 -0.29
C TYR A 69 -6.04 -3.16 0.16
N TYR A 70 -6.66 -3.71 1.21
CA TYR A 70 -7.94 -3.22 1.76
C TYR A 70 -7.78 -2.54 3.12
N GLY A 71 -6.58 -2.61 3.71
CA GLY A 71 -6.32 -2.13 5.05
C GLY A 71 -6.15 -0.62 5.17
N VAL A 72 -6.32 -0.15 6.38
CA VAL A 72 -5.89 1.19 6.77
C VAL A 72 -4.37 1.24 6.67
N LEU A 73 -3.85 2.29 6.03
CA LEU A 73 -2.40 2.52 5.97
C LEU A 73 -1.83 2.61 7.38
N ASN A 74 -1.02 1.65 7.76
CA ASN A 74 -0.35 1.61 9.07
C ASN A 74 0.97 2.39 9.02
N LEU A 75 0.89 3.68 8.66
CA LEU A 75 2.06 4.53 8.44
C LEU A 75 2.62 5.06 9.76
N ILE A 76 3.94 5.16 9.83
CA ILE A 76 4.67 5.68 10.99
C ILE A 76 5.25 7.06 10.63
N THR A 77 4.65 8.11 11.15
CA THR A 77 5.03 9.50 10.85
C THR A 77 5.65 10.23 12.04
N ASP A 78 5.82 9.53 13.15
CA ASP A 78 6.16 10.10 14.47
C ASP A 78 7.50 9.59 15.04
N ARG A 79 8.40 9.10 14.17
CA ARG A 79 9.74 8.70 14.60
C ARG A 79 10.52 9.91 15.15
N THR A 80 11.28 9.69 16.21
CA THR A 80 12.07 10.71 16.88
C THR A 80 13.55 10.32 16.97
N ALA A 81 14.41 11.29 17.25
CA ALA A 81 15.83 11.02 17.56
C ALA A 81 15.97 10.04 18.74
N ARG A 82 15.05 10.09 19.72
CA ARG A 82 15.05 9.19 20.88
C ARG A 82 14.79 7.73 20.48
N ASP A 83 13.92 7.50 19.51
CA ASP A 83 13.68 6.15 18.98
C ASP A 83 14.94 5.58 18.32
N VAL A 84 15.68 6.42 17.58
CA VAL A 84 16.95 6.04 16.95
C VAL A 84 18.02 5.74 18.01
N GLU A 85 18.11 6.55 19.07
CA GLU A 85 19.02 6.31 20.19
C GLU A 85 18.68 5.02 20.94
N ARG A 86 17.38 4.76 21.18
CA ARG A 86 16.91 3.54 21.81
C ARG A 86 17.27 2.30 20.99
N TRP A 87 17.03 2.34 19.69
CA TRP A 87 17.43 1.26 18.79
C TRP A 87 18.96 1.01 18.85
N ARG A 88 19.77 2.07 18.77
CA ARG A 88 21.23 1.96 18.84
C ARG A 88 21.70 1.34 20.14
N LEU A 89 21.09 1.75 21.26
CA LEU A 89 21.39 1.19 22.58
C LEU A 89 21.12 -0.31 22.63
N LEU A 90 19.96 -0.76 22.18
CA LEU A 90 19.62 -2.18 22.18
C LEU A 90 20.48 -2.97 21.21
N HIS A 91 20.72 -2.42 20.01
CA HIS A 91 21.59 -3.04 19.02
C HIS A 91 23.02 -3.21 19.52
N SER A 92 23.56 -2.24 20.26
CA SER A 92 24.91 -2.31 20.81
C SER A 92 25.08 -3.37 21.91
N LYS A 93 24.01 -3.74 22.60
CA LYS A 93 24.04 -4.82 23.60
C LYS A 93 24.15 -6.20 22.94
N GLY A 94 23.64 -6.37 21.73
CA GLY A 94 23.47 -7.65 21.07
C GLY A 94 22.32 -8.47 21.65
N TRP A 95 21.69 -9.28 20.80
CA TRP A 95 20.46 -10.03 21.11
C TRP A 95 20.55 -10.89 22.38
N ASP A 96 21.67 -11.58 22.60
CA ASP A 96 21.86 -12.49 23.72
C ASP A 96 21.95 -11.77 25.08
N ALA A 97 22.36 -10.49 25.08
CA ALA A 97 22.47 -9.67 26.29
C ALA A 97 21.19 -8.86 26.59
N LEU A 98 20.17 -8.94 25.74
CA LEU A 98 18.89 -8.26 26.00
C LEU A 98 18.08 -9.02 27.05
N THR A 99 17.41 -8.26 27.91
CA THR A 99 16.37 -8.80 28.80
C THR A 99 15.14 -9.23 28.00
N GLU A 100 14.27 -10.05 28.56
CA GLU A 100 13.04 -10.47 27.86
C GLU A 100 12.11 -9.29 27.53
N ALA A 101 12.08 -8.27 28.39
CA ALA A 101 11.35 -7.02 28.09
C ALA A 101 11.95 -6.26 26.91
N GLU A 102 13.28 -6.17 26.82
CA GLU A 102 13.98 -5.55 25.69
C GLU A 102 13.84 -6.34 24.39
N LYS A 103 13.80 -7.68 24.47
CA LYS A 103 13.51 -8.54 23.32
C LYS A 103 12.07 -8.38 22.81
N ALA A 104 11.11 -8.23 23.73
CA ALA A 104 9.73 -7.95 23.37
C ALA A 104 9.62 -6.57 22.71
N GLU A 105 10.23 -5.53 23.28
CA GLU A 105 10.31 -4.18 22.68
C GLU A 105 10.94 -4.23 21.28
N TRP A 106 12.03 -4.98 21.12
CA TRP A 106 12.70 -5.13 19.83
C TRP A 106 11.77 -5.68 18.75
N LYS A 107 10.92 -6.65 19.10
CA LYS A 107 10.02 -7.31 18.15
C LYS A 107 8.79 -6.49 17.77
N THR A 108 8.35 -5.56 18.63
CA THR A 108 6.99 -4.98 18.50
C THR A 108 6.95 -3.46 18.47
N ALA A 109 7.98 -2.76 18.95
CA ALA A 109 7.85 -1.34 19.26
C ALA A 109 9.00 -0.45 18.78
N LEU A 110 10.06 -0.99 18.19
CA LEU A 110 11.22 -0.20 17.79
C LEU A 110 10.98 0.50 16.45
N LYS A 111 10.71 1.80 16.52
CA LYS A 111 10.58 2.68 15.35
C LYS A 111 11.92 3.25 14.85
N GLY A 112 13.00 3.10 15.62
CA GLY A 112 14.27 3.79 15.37
C GLY A 112 15.16 3.19 14.30
N ALA A 113 14.89 1.95 13.88
CA ALA A 113 15.45 1.35 12.69
C ALA A 113 14.47 1.52 11.52
N TYR A 114 15.01 1.64 10.31
CA TYR A 114 14.24 1.47 9.09
C TYR A 114 14.68 0.16 8.45
N ASN A 115 13.84 -0.84 8.48
CA ASN A 115 14.16 -2.21 8.12
C ASN A 115 13.32 -2.68 6.93
N TYR A 116 13.42 -3.97 6.58
CA TYR A 116 12.68 -4.57 5.48
C TYR A 116 11.15 -4.50 5.69
N GLU A 117 10.66 -4.57 6.94
CA GLU A 117 9.23 -4.45 7.25
C GLU A 117 8.73 -3.03 6.97
N ASP A 118 9.53 -2.00 7.29
CA ASP A 118 9.21 -0.61 6.95
C ASP A 118 9.18 -0.41 5.43
N MET A 119 10.13 -0.99 4.71
CA MET A 119 10.17 -0.91 3.25
C MET A 119 8.95 -1.59 2.63
N ASN A 120 8.60 -2.79 3.07
CA ASN A 120 7.41 -3.51 2.62
C ASN A 120 6.13 -2.72 2.92
N ARG A 121 6.01 -2.15 4.11
CA ARG A 121 4.85 -1.32 4.50
C ARG A 121 4.67 -0.13 3.57
N VAL A 122 5.74 0.59 3.27
CA VAL A 122 5.68 1.76 2.39
C VAL A 122 5.45 1.37 0.93
N GLU A 123 6.09 0.31 0.42
CA GLU A 123 5.83 -0.19 -0.94
C GLU A 123 4.37 -0.66 -1.08
N SER A 124 3.83 -1.33 -0.07
CA SER A 124 2.41 -1.71 -0.02
C SER A 124 1.50 -0.49 -0.02
N ALA A 125 1.83 0.54 0.77
CA ALA A 125 1.07 1.79 0.80
C ALA A 125 1.12 2.53 -0.55
N VAL A 126 2.26 2.48 -1.25
CA VAL A 126 2.41 3.05 -2.60
C VAL A 126 1.44 2.40 -3.58
N VAL A 127 1.34 1.06 -3.57
CA VAL A 127 0.41 0.33 -4.44
C VAL A 127 -1.04 0.62 -4.06
N PHE A 128 -1.37 0.59 -2.77
CA PHE A 128 -2.70 0.91 -2.27
C PHE A 128 -3.16 2.31 -2.73
N ILE A 129 -2.32 3.32 -2.55
CA ILE A 129 -2.63 4.70 -2.97
C ILE A 129 -2.76 4.81 -4.50
N ALA A 130 -1.90 4.13 -5.26
CA ALA A 130 -1.98 4.12 -6.72
C ALA A 130 -3.32 3.53 -7.21
N ASN A 131 -3.78 2.44 -6.59
CA ASN A 131 -5.08 1.83 -6.89
C ASN A 131 -6.22 2.81 -6.57
N ARG A 132 -6.22 3.42 -5.39
CA ARG A 132 -7.23 4.42 -5.00
C ARG A 132 -7.25 5.65 -5.91
N LEU A 133 -6.09 6.11 -6.37
CA LEU A 133 -5.99 7.17 -7.38
C LEU A 133 -6.64 6.72 -8.69
N GLY A 134 -6.40 5.47 -9.12
CA GLY A 134 -7.02 4.89 -10.30
C GLY A 134 -8.54 4.89 -10.23
N GLU A 135 -9.13 4.54 -9.08
CA GLU A 135 -10.58 4.58 -8.82
C GLU A 135 -11.16 5.99 -8.94
N THR A 136 -10.35 7.02 -8.69
CA THR A 136 -10.75 8.43 -8.87
C THR A 136 -10.37 9.02 -10.23
N GLY A 137 -9.92 8.18 -11.18
CA GLY A 137 -9.56 8.58 -12.53
C GLY A 137 -8.12 9.05 -12.73
N TYR A 138 -7.27 8.98 -11.70
CA TYR A 138 -5.85 9.34 -11.77
C TYR A 138 -4.98 8.10 -11.90
N PHE A 139 -4.77 7.61 -13.11
CA PHE A 139 -3.98 6.41 -13.36
C PHE A 139 -2.49 6.66 -13.19
N VAL A 140 -1.86 5.86 -12.32
CA VAL A 140 -0.43 5.89 -12.05
C VAL A 140 0.08 4.47 -11.84
N ALA A 141 1.25 4.16 -12.39
CA ALA A 141 1.85 2.82 -12.32
C ALA A 141 3.22 2.90 -11.60
N PRO A 142 3.26 2.82 -10.27
CA PRO A 142 4.52 2.75 -9.54
C PRO A 142 5.22 1.42 -9.81
N VAL A 143 6.55 1.44 -9.75
CA VAL A 143 7.36 0.22 -9.83
C VAL A 143 7.82 -0.13 -8.43
N VAL A 144 7.23 -1.17 -7.84
CA VAL A 144 7.55 -1.61 -6.47
C VAL A 144 8.45 -2.84 -6.47
N HIS A 145 9.20 -3.05 -5.39
CA HIS A 145 9.88 -4.30 -5.12
C HIS A 145 8.85 -5.32 -4.62
N PRO A 146 8.87 -6.57 -5.10
CA PRO A 146 7.83 -7.53 -4.73
C PRO A 146 7.80 -7.84 -3.24
N GLU A 147 8.97 -8.03 -2.61
CA GLU A 147 9.08 -8.30 -1.19
C GLU A 147 10.51 -8.12 -0.71
N TRP A 148 10.72 -7.37 0.38
CA TRP A 148 11.99 -7.25 1.07
C TRP A 148 12.07 -8.28 2.20
N HIS A 149 13.25 -8.88 2.38
CA HIS A 149 13.50 -9.89 3.39
C HIS A 149 14.58 -9.46 4.38
N LEU A 150 14.65 -10.14 5.51
CA LEU A 150 15.74 -9.94 6.47
C LEU A 150 17.10 -10.26 5.82
N GLY A 151 17.99 -9.28 5.82
CA GLY A 151 19.31 -9.38 5.22
C GLY A 151 19.42 -8.77 3.82
N ASP A 152 18.34 -8.33 3.22
CA ASP A 152 18.39 -7.56 1.99
C ASP A 152 19.02 -6.19 2.24
N HIS A 153 19.84 -5.78 1.28
CA HIS A 153 20.52 -4.48 1.30
C HIS A 153 20.09 -3.68 0.07
N PRO A 154 19.25 -2.64 0.25
CA PRO A 154 18.82 -1.80 -0.86
C PRO A 154 20.02 -1.20 -1.58
N THR A 155 20.08 -1.37 -2.89
CA THR A 155 21.07 -0.72 -3.74
C THR A 155 20.69 0.75 -3.97
N LYS A 156 21.62 1.52 -4.56
CA LYS A 156 21.28 2.89 -4.98
C LYS A 156 20.11 2.91 -5.97
N ALA A 157 20.05 1.95 -6.90
CA ALA A 157 18.95 1.85 -7.87
C ALA A 157 17.61 1.55 -7.19
N ASP A 158 17.59 0.71 -6.15
CA ASP A 158 16.39 0.45 -5.36
C ASP A 158 15.91 1.70 -4.65
N MET A 159 16.81 2.46 -4.04
CA MET A 159 16.45 3.72 -3.37
C MET A 159 16.00 4.80 -4.35
N ASP A 160 16.63 4.89 -5.52
CA ASP A 160 16.21 5.81 -6.58
C ASP A 160 14.78 5.47 -7.07
N ARG A 161 14.45 4.20 -7.26
CA ARG A 161 13.12 3.71 -7.58
C ARG A 161 12.13 4.01 -6.46
N TYR A 162 12.49 3.68 -5.22
CA TYR A 162 11.68 3.86 -4.02
C TYR A 162 11.27 5.33 -3.84
N PHE A 163 12.23 6.26 -3.90
CA PHE A 163 11.94 7.70 -3.84
C PHE A 163 11.18 8.18 -5.08
N GLY A 164 11.49 7.61 -6.25
CA GLY A 164 10.79 7.91 -7.50
C GLY A 164 9.29 7.66 -7.41
N ASN A 165 8.86 6.58 -6.76
CA ASN A 165 7.46 6.29 -6.51
C ASN A 165 6.79 7.37 -5.64
N ILE A 166 7.48 7.85 -4.60
CA ILE A 166 6.95 8.92 -3.73
C ILE A 166 6.82 10.24 -4.48
N VAL A 167 7.83 10.58 -5.30
CA VAL A 167 7.77 11.77 -6.18
C VAL A 167 6.60 11.66 -7.16
N LEU A 168 6.44 10.50 -7.79
CA LEU A 168 5.38 10.22 -8.74
C LEU A 168 3.99 10.43 -8.10
N LEU A 169 3.71 9.78 -6.99
CA LEU A 169 2.42 9.87 -6.31
C LEU A 169 2.14 11.29 -5.79
N ARG A 170 3.15 11.95 -5.21
CA ARG A 170 3.00 13.32 -4.68
C ARG A 170 2.64 14.35 -5.77
N ALA A 171 3.01 14.10 -7.02
CA ALA A 171 2.77 15.02 -8.13
C ALA A 171 1.35 14.93 -8.71
N ILE A 172 0.56 13.91 -8.36
CA ILE A 172 -0.76 13.66 -8.96
C ILE A 172 -1.83 14.63 -8.48
N LEU A 173 -1.86 14.92 -7.17
CA LEU A 173 -2.89 15.76 -6.56
C LEU A 173 -2.27 17.01 -5.94
N PRO A 174 -3.02 18.14 -5.90
CA PRO A 174 -2.67 19.26 -5.05
C PRO A 174 -2.80 18.82 -3.58
N LEU A 175 -1.69 18.84 -2.84
CA LEU A 175 -1.64 18.44 -1.44
C LEU A 175 -1.66 19.66 -0.50
N TYR A 176 -1.79 19.40 0.79
CA TYR A 176 -1.77 20.42 1.82
C TYR A 176 -0.44 21.19 1.82
N SER A 177 -0.47 22.47 2.20
CA SER A 177 0.74 23.30 2.34
C SER A 177 1.73 22.75 3.40
N THR A 178 1.22 21.93 4.33
CA THR A 178 2.00 21.25 5.38
C THR A 178 2.61 19.93 4.93
N THR A 179 2.18 19.38 3.79
CA THR A 179 2.73 18.11 3.27
C THR A 179 4.21 18.26 2.95
N PRO A 180 5.07 17.35 3.44
CA PRO A 180 6.50 17.41 3.19
C PRO A 180 6.86 17.45 1.70
N LYS A 181 8.05 17.97 1.40
CA LYS A 181 8.61 17.85 0.06
C LYS A 181 9.05 16.41 -0.19
N ALA A 182 8.85 15.93 -1.42
CA ALA A 182 9.33 14.60 -1.79
C ALA A 182 10.86 14.49 -1.55
N PRO A 183 11.31 13.33 -1.05
CA PRO A 183 12.73 13.11 -0.80
C PRO A 183 13.52 13.12 -2.12
N THR A 184 14.79 13.46 -2.02
CA THR A 184 15.72 13.37 -3.15
C THR A 184 16.83 12.37 -2.80
N THR A 185 17.32 11.64 -3.79
CA THR A 185 18.38 10.62 -3.64
C THR A 185 19.71 11.16 -3.11
N SER A 186 19.89 12.48 -3.11
CA SER A 186 21.07 13.14 -2.57
C SER A 186 21.02 13.35 -1.05
N LYS A 187 19.85 13.23 -0.41
CA LYS A 187 19.72 13.34 1.03
C LYS A 187 20.09 12.02 1.71
N LYS A 188 20.80 12.14 2.84
CA LYS A 188 21.00 11.01 3.76
C LYS A 188 19.63 10.53 4.23
N PHE A 189 19.35 9.24 4.06
CA PHE A 189 18.15 8.63 4.60
C PHE A 189 18.25 8.57 6.14
N ASP A 190 17.37 9.26 6.83
CA ASP A 190 17.25 9.27 8.29
C ASP A 190 15.77 9.20 8.70
N TYR A 191 15.51 9.23 10.00
CA TYR A 191 14.14 9.12 10.52
C TYR A 191 13.22 10.26 10.07
N LEU A 192 13.76 11.47 9.80
CA LEU A 192 12.98 12.58 9.28
C LEU A 192 12.50 12.31 7.85
N VAL A 193 13.41 11.81 7.00
CA VAL A 193 13.05 11.41 5.64
C VAL A 193 12.04 10.26 5.65
N ALA A 194 12.19 9.30 6.57
CA ALA A 194 11.22 8.21 6.73
C ALA A 194 9.84 8.73 7.12
N ASN A 195 9.76 9.64 8.09
CA ASN A 195 8.50 10.30 8.48
C ASN A 195 7.90 11.11 7.31
N ASP A 196 8.73 11.87 6.58
CA ASP A 196 8.27 12.68 5.45
C ASP A 196 7.63 11.81 4.36
N ILE A 197 8.23 10.65 4.03
CA ILE A 197 7.69 9.71 3.06
C ILE A 197 6.30 9.22 3.49
N GLU A 198 6.20 8.73 4.70
CA GLU A 198 4.95 8.16 5.20
C GLU A 198 3.89 9.25 5.42
N GLN A 199 4.29 10.47 5.80
CA GLN A 199 3.38 11.61 5.88
C GLN A 199 2.83 12.02 4.50
N ILE A 200 3.66 12.01 3.45
CA ILE A 200 3.22 12.27 2.08
C ILE A 200 2.13 11.27 1.68
N LEU A 201 2.35 9.98 1.92
CA LEU A 201 1.39 8.92 1.60
C LEU A 201 0.08 9.09 2.39
N ALA A 202 0.16 9.41 3.67
CA ALA A 202 -1.01 9.69 4.51
C ALA A 202 -1.81 10.90 4.00
N ASP A 203 -1.12 11.95 3.57
CA ASP A 203 -1.76 13.17 3.06
C ASP A 203 -2.43 12.94 1.70
N ILE A 204 -1.83 12.12 0.83
CA ILE A 204 -2.46 11.72 -0.44
C ILE A 204 -3.73 10.93 -0.17
N ASP A 205 -3.68 9.94 0.73
CA ASP A 205 -4.84 9.13 1.12
C ASP A 205 -5.98 9.98 1.67
N ARG A 206 -5.66 10.93 2.54
CA ARG A 206 -6.62 11.91 3.07
C ARG A 206 -7.23 12.77 1.97
N GLN A 207 -6.41 13.21 0.99
CA GLN A 207 -6.89 14.02 -0.13
C GLN A 207 -7.83 13.23 -1.05
N ILE A 208 -7.51 11.96 -1.35
CA ILE A 208 -8.39 11.07 -2.11
C ILE A 208 -9.73 10.91 -1.40
N THR A 209 -9.70 10.69 -0.08
CA THR A 209 -10.92 10.58 0.73
C THR A 209 -11.76 11.85 0.67
N ALA A 210 -11.14 13.03 0.76
CA ALA A 210 -11.83 14.31 0.65
C ALA A 210 -12.46 14.54 -0.74
N ILE A 211 -11.75 14.14 -1.81
CA ILE A 211 -12.28 14.20 -3.19
C ILE A 211 -13.51 13.30 -3.31
N ASN A 212 -13.44 12.05 -2.87
CA ASN A 212 -14.53 11.10 -2.95
C ASN A 212 -15.77 11.59 -2.17
N GLN A 213 -15.56 12.14 -0.97
CA GLN A 213 -16.64 12.72 -0.18
C GLN A 213 -17.28 13.93 -0.87
N SER A 214 -16.47 14.78 -1.51
CA SER A 214 -16.97 15.95 -2.25
C SER A 214 -17.81 15.56 -3.48
N TRP A 215 -17.46 14.46 -4.14
CA TRP A 215 -18.22 13.94 -5.27
C TRP A 215 -19.58 13.37 -4.86
N TYR A 216 -19.67 12.73 -3.70
CA TYR A 216 -20.96 12.31 -3.14
C TYR A 216 -21.89 13.51 -2.93
N TYR A 217 -21.38 14.59 -2.35
CA TYR A 217 -22.17 15.81 -2.17
C TYR A 217 -22.54 16.49 -3.49
N ALA A 218 -21.66 16.48 -4.50
CA ALA A 218 -21.95 17.05 -5.81
C ALA A 218 -22.94 16.20 -6.63
N GLY A 219 -22.98 14.87 -6.42
CA GLY A 219 -23.94 13.97 -7.01
C GLY A 219 -25.36 14.09 -6.41
N ASP A 220 -25.46 14.56 -5.17
CA ASP A 220 -26.73 14.78 -4.46
C ASP A 220 -27.37 16.14 -4.77
N VAL A 221 -26.71 17.01 -5.50
CA VAL A 221 -27.32 18.25 -5.99
C VAL A 221 -28.21 17.92 -7.19
N PHE A 222 -29.45 17.56 -6.90
CA PHE A 222 -30.49 17.42 -7.90
C PHE A 222 -30.75 18.77 -8.56
N THR A 223 -30.41 18.90 -9.84
CA THR A 223 -30.78 20.05 -10.67
C THR A 223 -32.27 20.04 -11.02
N GLY A 224 -33.11 19.41 -10.24
CA GLY A 224 -34.53 19.24 -10.49
C GLY A 224 -35.49 19.93 -9.53
N GLU A 225 -34.99 20.62 -8.52
CA GLU A 225 -35.85 21.43 -7.63
C GLU A 225 -35.50 22.94 -7.75
N VAL A 226 -36.06 23.56 -8.75
CA VAL A 226 -36.31 25.02 -8.79
C VAL A 226 -37.78 25.23 -9.14
#